data_5a442c28115f6f5187b1a546765379a3
#
_entry.id   5a442c28115f6f5187b1a546765379a3
#
_cell.length_a   1.000
_cell.length_b   1.000
_cell.length_c   1.000
_cell.angle_alpha   90.00
_cell.angle_beta   90.00
_cell.angle_gamma   90.00
#
_symmetry.space_group_name_H-M   'P 1'
#
loop_
_entity.id
_entity.type
_entity.pdbx_description
1 polymer ?
#
loop_
_entity_poly.entity_id
_entity_poly.type
_entity_poly.pdbx_seq_one_letter_code
_entity_poly.pdbx_strand_id
1 'polypeptide(L)'
;METIENLKCMDIGDNNKLINAQGKELLQEMKIQDYNRWRMENLTLRPDFSCESFSGKDLSGAYLNGVNFTRSNLTNCSLIKTNLVQADLVGADLEGANLSYALLMYCDMRDCNLVNADLTRTNLMWANLQNSNLTNSKIARTNFVEANLTNAKVPDIDRKSVFLKFAKLDKTIWS
;
A
#
# COMPACT_ATOMS: atom_id res chain seq x y z
N MET A 1 29.15 -4.08 34.92
CA MET A 1 29.40 -2.76 34.30
C MET A 1 30.04 -3.01 32.95
N GLU A 2 29.25 -3.49 31.99
CA GLU A 2 29.66 -3.51 30.59
C GLU A 2 29.19 -2.20 29.99
N THR A 3 30.15 -1.43 29.63
CA THR A 3 30.08 -0.01 29.42
C THR A 3 29.58 0.37 28.05
N ILE A 4 28.81 1.42 28.02
CA ILE A 4 28.36 2.30 26.96
C ILE A 4 29.35 2.50 25.76
N GLU A 5 30.57 2.01 25.83
CA GLU A 5 31.58 2.10 24.76
C GLU A 5 31.41 1.10 23.59
N ASN A 6 30.63 0.02 23.76
CA ASN A 6 30.35 -0.94 22.66
C ASN A 6 29.25 -0.50 21.70
N LEU A 7 28.55 0.61 21.97
CA LEU A 7 27.49 1.16 21.11
C LEU A 7 28.02 2.14 20.04
N LYS A 8 29.31 2.43 20.02
CA LYS A 8 29.88 3.48 19.15
C LYS A 8 30.36 3.04 17.75
N CYS A 9 30.26 1.76 17.41
CA CYS A 9 30.72 1.23 16.10
C CYS A 9 29.70 0.38 15.35
N MET A 10 28.42 0.44 15.67
CA MET A 10 27.41 -0.08 14.74
C MET A 10 27.24 0.96 13.62
N ASP A 11 27.62 0.58 12.41
CA ASP A 11 27.40 1.36 11.20
C ASP A 11 25.90 1.72 11.12
N ILE A 12 25.58 2.99 10.85
CA ILE A 12 24.18 3.48 10.77
C ILE A 12 23.38 2.60 9.80
N GLY A 13 24.03 2.02 8.78
CA GLY A 13 23.44 1.07 7.84
C GLY A 13 22.98 -0.24 8.49
N ASP A 14 23.74 -0.79 9.43
CA ASP A 14 23.41 -2.06 10.10
C ASP A 14 22.29 -1.87 11.14
N ASN A 15 22.28 -0.73 11.81
CA ASN A 15 21.21 -0.39 12.74
C ASN A 15 19.85 -0.24 12.01
N ASN A 16 19.81 0.39 10.86
CA ASN A 16 18.61 0.48 10.04
C ASN A 16 18.12 -0.88 9.52
N LYS A 17 19.02 -1.81 9.21
CA LYS A 17 18.66 -3.19 8.83
C LYS A 17 18.00 -3.94 9.98
N LEU A 18 18.53 -3.83 11.20
CA LEU A 18 17.96 -4.47 12.39
C LEU A 18 16.58 -3.90 12.72
N ILE A 19 16.43 -2.58 12.66
CA ILE A 19 15.15 -1.91 12.92
C ILE A 19 14.11 -2.30 11.86
N ASN A 20 14.49 -2.37 10.59
CA ASN A 20 13.61 -2.85 9.51
C ASN A 20 13.21 -4.32 9.71
N ALA A 21 14.13 -5.18 10.15
CA ALA A 21 13.84 -6.58 10.45
C ALA A 21 12.80 -6.73 11.58
N GLN A 22 12.91 -5.92 12.64
CA GLN A 22 11.92 -5.90 13.72
C GLN A 22 10.53 -5.49 13.21
N GLY A 23 10.42 -4.44 12.41
CA GLY A 23 9.15 -4.01 11.84
C GLY A 23 8.53 -5.08 10.93
N LYS A 24 9.36 -5.76 10.15
CA LYS A 24 8.96 -6.88 9.29
C LYS A 24 8.41 -8.04 10.11
N GLU A 25 9.09 -8.44 11.18
CA GLU A 25 8.66 -9.50 12.07
C GLU A 25 7.30 -9.18 12.70
N LEU A 26 7.13 -7.99 13.27
CA LEU A 26 5.86 -7.54 13.87
C LEU A 26 4.71 -7.59 12.87
N LEU A 27 4.94 -7.17 11.62
CA LEU A 27 3.90 -7.18 10.58
C LEU A 27 3.62 -8.61 10.10
N GLN A 28 4.64 -9.46 9.95
CA GLN A 28 4.47 -10.87 9.56
C GLN A 28 3.75 -11.69 10.64
N GLU A 29 3.98 -11.39 11.90
CA GLU A 29 3.29 -12.01 13.04
C GLU A 29 1.91 -11.43 13.33
N MET A 30 1.44 -10.47 12.51
CA MET A 30 0.12 -9.82 12.65
C MET A 30 -0.06 -9.03 13.96
N LYS A 31 1.02 -8.61 14.58
CA LYS A 31 1.01 -7.74 15.76
C LYS A 31 0.80 -6.27 15.37
N ILE A 32 -0.35 -5.95 14.79
CA ILE A 32 -0.62 -4.64 14.17
C ILE A 32 -0.47 -3.49 15.16
N GLN A 33 -0.91 -3.63 16.41
CA GLN A 33 -0.78 -2.56 17.40
C GLN A 33 0.68 -2.32 17.78
N ASP A 34 1.47 -3.38 17.93
CA ASP A 34 2.91 -3.28 18.23
C ASP A 34 3.66 -2.74 17.02
N TYR A 35 3.31 -3.18 15.80
CA TYR A 35 3.83 -2.60 14.57
C TYR A 35 3.53 -1.10 14.48
N ASN A 36 2.31 -0.68 14.76
CA ASN A 36 1.92 0.74 14.70
C ASN A 36 2.70 1.56 15.75
N ARG A 37 2.90 1.04 16.95
CA ARG A 37 3.74 1.68 17.99
C ARG A 37 5.19 1.80 17.50
N TRP A 38 5.77 0.70 17.04
CA TRP A 38 7.10 0.69 16.44
C TRP A 38 7.21 1.69 15.28
N ARG A 39 6.18 1.78 14.43
CA ARG A 39 6.15 2.70 13.29
C ARG A 39 6.14 4.16 13.73
N MET A 40 5.45 4.49 14.80
CA MET A 40 5.43 5.85 15.37
C MET A 40 6.80 6.28 15.91
N GLU A 41 7.59 5.34 16.40
CA GLU A 41 8.96 5.58 16.88
C GLU A 41 9.97 5.66 15.73
N ASN A 42 9.62 5.16 14.53
CA ASN A 42 10.49 5.02 13.37
C ASN A 42 9.91 5.66 12.11
N LEU A 43 9.38 6.89 12.21
CA LEU A 43 8.63 7.58 11.14
C LEU A 43 9.47 7.85 9.88
N THR A 44 10.78 8.04 10.02
CA THR A 44 11.69 8.35 8.90
C THR A 44 12.11 7.12 8.10
N LEU A 45 11.91 5.93 8.66
CA LEU A 45 12.22 4.70 7.95
C LEU A 45 11.22 4.45 6.83
N ARG A 46 11.70 3.81 5.78
CA ARG A 46 10.87 3.22 4.71
C ARG A 46 11.02 1.71 4.77
N PRO A 47 10.17 1.01 5.56
CA PRO A 47 10.28 -0.45 5.67
C PRO A 47 10.15 -1.11 4.31
N ASP A 48 11.03 -2.07 4.05
CA ASP A 48 11.08 -2.79 2.78
C ASP A 48 10.46 -4.18 2.92
N PHE A 49 9.31 -4.35 2.28
CA PHE A 49 8.55 -5.59 2.17
C PHE A 49 8.43 -6.04 0.71
N SER A 50 9.34 -5.56 -0.16
CA SER A 50 9.33 -5.92 -1.58
C SER A 50 9.48 -7.43 -1.76
N CYS A 51 8.73 -7.97 -2.73
CA CYS A 51 8.70 -9.41 -3.03
C CYS A 51 8.24 -10.32 -1.88
N GLU A 52 7.74 -9.78 -0.78
CA GLU A 52 7.23 -10.56 0.35
C GLU A 52 5.78 -11.00 0.14
N SER A 53 5.37 -12.03 0.87
CA SER A 53 3.99 -12.52 0.84
C SER A 53 3.24 -12.19 2.12
N PHE A 54 2.10 -11.52 1.95
CA PHE A 54 1.10 -11.24 2.98
C PHE A 54 -0.27 -11.79 2.55
N SER A 55 -0.29 -12.74 1.61
CA SER A 55 -1.54 -13.29 1.08
C SER A 55 -2.46 -13.78 2.19
N GLY A 56 -3.72 -13.35 2.14
CA GLY A 56 -4.76 -13.67 3.12
C GLY A 56 -4.58 -13.08 4.52
N LYS A 57 -3.52 -12.27 4.76
CA LYS A 57 -3.28 -11.67 6.08
C LYS A 57 -4.21 -10.48 6.34
N ASP A 58 -4.50 -10.23 7.64
CA ASP A 58 -5.22 -9.04 8.08
C ASP A 58 -4.27 -7.94 8.55
N LEU A 59 -4.06 -6.95 7.70
CA LEU A 59 -3.25 -5.76 7.95
C LEU A 59 -4.12 -4.52 8.25
N SER A 60 -5.41 -4.73 8.58
CA SER A 60 -6.35 -3.63 8.78
C SER A 60 -5.87 -2.66 9.86
N GLY A 61 -5.95 -1.36 9.54
CA GLY A 61 -5.51 -0.29 10.43
C GLY A 61 -4.00 -0.16 10.62
N ALA A 62 -3.18 -0.90 9.88
CA ALA A 62 -1.72 -0.79 9.96
C ALA A 62 -1.22 0.55 9.40
N TYR A 63 -0.16 1.10 10.02
CA TYR A 63 0.54 2.32 9.58
C TYR A 63 1.64 1.97 8.59
N LEU A 64 1.27 1.84 7.31
CA LEU A 64 2.12 1.41 6.21
C LEU A 64 2.52 2.58 5.28
N ASN A 65 2.49 3.81 5.79
CA ASN A 65 2.90 4.98 5.03
C ASN A 65 4.38 4.91 4.63
N GLY A 66 4.67 5.15 3.35
CA GLY A 66 6.01 5.16 2.78
C GLY A 66 6.70 3.79 2.71
N VAL A 67 6.01 2.68 2.97
CA VAL A 67 6.58 1.34 2.84
C VAL A 67 6.83 0.97 1.37
N ASN A 68 7.78 0.07 1.14
CA ASN A 68 8.01 -0.56 -0.14
C ASN A 68 7.35 -1.94 -0.18
N PHE A 69 6.31 -2.09 -0.99
CA PHE A 69 5.64 -3.34 -1.32
C PHE A 69 5.82 -3.72 -2.81
N THR A 70 6.85 -3.22 -3.47
CA THR A 70 7.11 -3.53 -4.87
C THR A 70 7.10 -5.04 -5.11
N ARG A 71 6.27 -5.51 -6.06
CA ARG A 71 6.11 -6.93 -6.41
C ARG A 71 5.76 -7.86 -5.25
N SER A 72 5.21 -7.34 -4.16
CA SER A 72 4.72 -8.17 -3.05
C SER A 72 3.41 -8.87 -3.41
N ASN A 73 3.18 -10.00 -2.75
CA ASN A 73 1.91 -10.71 -2.82
C ASN A 73 0.99 -10.28 -1.67
N LEU A 74 -0.03 -9.49 -2.00
CA LEU A 74 -1.08 -8.99 -1.10
C LEU A 74 -2.47 -9.57 -1.46
N THR A 75 -2.50 -10.72 -2.17
CA THR A 75 -3.76 -11.34 -2.61
C THR A 75 -4.66 -11.66 -1.42
N ASN A 76 -5.96 -11.34 -1.53
CA ASN A 76 -6.96 -11.57 -0.47
C ASN A 76 -6.60 -10.96 0.89
N CYS A 77 -5.65 -10.03 0.95
CA CYS A 77 -5.24 -9.35 2.17
C CYS A 77 -6.34 -8.38 2.63
N SER A 78 -6.58 -8.30 3.94
CA SER A 78 -7.40 -7.22 4.50
C SER A 78 -6.52 -6.00 4.79
N LEU A 79 -6.80 -4.91 4.09
CA LEU A 79 -6.14 -3.60 4.21
C LEU A 79 -7.15 -2.50 4.59
N ILE A 80 -8.21 -2.88 5.30
CA ILE A 80 -9.30 -1.98 5.68
C ILE A 80 -8.77 -0.86 6.57
N LYS A 81 -9.05 0.41 6.22
CA LYS A 81 -8.62 1.59 6.98
C LYS A 81 -7.10 1.68 7.19
N THR A 82 -6.30 0.99 6.38
CA THR A 82 -4.84 1.02 6.43
C THR A 82 -4.33 2.38 5.92
N ASN A 83 -3.27 2.89 6.53
CA ASN A 83 -2.57 4.07 6.03
C ASN A 83 -1.40 3.64 5.14
N LEU A 84 -1.55 3.77 3.82
CA LEU A 84 -0.56 3.46 2.79
C LEU A 84 -0.06 4.73 2.05
N VAL A 85 -0.25 5.90 2.63
CA VAL A 85 0.17 7.16 1.99
C VAL A 85 1.64 7.11 1.57
N GLN A 86 1.94 7.47 0.31
CA GLN A 86 3.29 7.43 -0.27
C GLN A 86 3.95 6.03 -0.31
N ALA A 87 3.19 4.95 -0.18
CA ALA A 87 3.72 3.60 -0.35
C ALA A 87 4.08 3.33 -1.82
N ASP A 88 5.12 2.50 -2.02
CA ASP A 88 5.49 1.96 -3.33
C ASP A 88 4.89 0.56 -3.48
N LEU A 89 3.97 0.40 -4.41
CA LEU A 89 3.23 -0.82 -4.69
C LEU A 89 3.46 -1.31 -6.14
N VAL A 90 4.48 -0.80 -6.85
CA VAL A 90 4.71 -1.13 -8.26
C VAL A 90 4.74 -2.64 -8.48
N GLY A 91 3.85 -3.12 -9.36
CA GLY A 91 3.73 -4.54 -9.70
C GLY A 91 3.24 -5.44 -8.55
N ALA A 92 2.71 -4.88 -7.47
CA ALA A 92 2.13 -5.68 -6.38
C ALA A 92 0.86 -6.41 -6.85
N ASP A 93 0.67 -7.63 -6.33
CA ASP A 93 -0.54 -8.41 -6.55
C ASP A 93 -1.53 -8.20 -5.39
N LEU A 94 -2.61 -7.47 -5.67
CA LEU A 94 -3.70 -7.11 -4.76
C LEU A 94 -5.02 -7.79 -5.16
N GLU A 95 -4.96 -8.90 -5.93
CA GLU A 95 -6.18 -9.60 -6.36
C GLU A 95 -7.02 -10.01 -5.15
N GLY A 96 -8.30 -9.65 -5.18
CA GLY A 96 -9.25 -9.94 -4.11
C GLY A 96 -8.98 -9.21 -2.79
N ALA A 97 -7.98 -8.33 -2.70
CA ALA A 97 -7.69 -7.59 -1.47
C ALA A 97 -8.81 -6.62 -1.09
N ASN A 98 -9.02 -6.43 0.20
CA ASN A 98 -9.97 -5.46 0.72
C ASN A 98 -9.25 -4.19 1.19
N LEU A 99 -9.30 -3.15 0.35
CA LEU A 99 -8.72 -1.83 0.59
C LEU A 99 -9.77 -0.80 1.04
N SER A 100 -10.97 -1.24 1.44
CA SER A 100 -12.04 -0.31 1.77
C SER A 100 -11.63 0.67 2.88
N TYR A 101 -11.95 1.97 2.65
CA TYR A 101 -11.56 3.08 3.52
C TYR A 101 -10.05 3.29 3.71
N ALA A 102 -9.18 2.61 2.96
CA ALA A 102 -7.74 2.81 3.05
C ALA A 102 -7.30 4.17 2.48
N LEU A 103 -6.17 4.67 2.96
CA LEU A 103 -5.54 5.89 2.49
C LEU A 103 -4.35 5.53 1.60
N LEU A 104 -4.47 5.77 0.29
CA LEU A 104 -3.46 5.47 -0.73
C LEU A 104 -3.04 6.74 -1.50
N MET A 105 -3.13 7.89 -0.86
CA MET A 105 -2.72 9.14 -1.49
C MET A 105 -1.22 9.12 -1.83
N TYR A 106 -0.88 9.59 -3.04
CA TYR A 106 0.50 9.64 -3.55
C TYR A 106 1.19 8.28 -3.70
N CYS A 107 0.46 7.15 -3.65
CA CYS A 107 1.05 5.83 -3.90
C CYS A 107 1.48 5.66 -5.34
N ASP A 108 2.56 4.91 -5.53
CA ASP A 108 2.91 4.36 -6.84
C ASP A 108 2.34 2.95 -6.98
N MET A 109 1.26 2.81 -7.75
CA MET A 109 0.54 1.55 -7.98
C MET A 109 0.61 1.13 -9.45
N ARG A 110 1.67 1.53 -10.16
CA ARG A 110 1.85 1.14 -11.56
C ARG A 110 1.92 -0.37 -11.68
N ASP A 111 1.31 -0.88 -12.75
CA ASP A 111 1.34 -2.30 -13.08
C ASP A 111 0.74 -3.23 -11.99
N CYS A 112 -0.05 -2.71 -11.04
CA CYS A 112 -0.71 -3.50 -10.00
C CYS A 112 -1.83 -4.39 -10.57
N ASN A 113 -1.95 -5.59 -10.01
CA ASN A 113 -3.15 -6.42 -10.17
C ASN A 113 -4.15 -6.13 -9.03
N LEU A 114 -5.27 -5.48 -9.35
CA LEU A 114 -6.37 -5.15 -8.44
C LEU A 114 -7.67 -5.86 -8.84
N VAL A 115 -7.58 -6.95 -9.60
CA VAL A 115 -8.73 -7.74 -10.03
C VAL A 115 -9.54 -8.20 -8.81
N ASN A 116 -10.85 -8.02 -8.84
CA ASN A 116 -11.78 -8.37 -7.75
C ASN A 116 -11.51 -7.65 -6.41
N ALA A 117 -10.62 -6.67 -6.33
CA ALA A 117 -10.33 -5.94 -5.10
C ALA A 117 -11.52 -5.07 -4.66
N ASP A 118 -11.64 -4.83 -3.36
CA ASP A 118 -12.62 -3.87 -2.80
C ASP A 118 -11.92 -2.54 -2.48
N LEU A 119 -12.17 -1.53 -3.31
CA LEU A 119 -11.66 -0.17 -3.16
C LEU A 119 -12.76 0.80 -2.68
N THR A 120 -13.86 0.29 -2.14
CA THR A 120 -14.99 1.11 -1.70
C THR A 120 -14.53 2.18 -0.71
N ARG A 121 -14.79 3.46 -1.03
CA ARG A 121 -14.39 4.62 -0.21
C ARG A 121 -12.88 4.75 0.02
N THR A 122 -12.06 4.11 -0.79
CA THR A 122 -10.60 4.27 -0.76
C THR A 122 -10.21 5.66 -1.27
N ASN A 123 -9.20 6.26 -0.65
CA ASN A 123 -8.65 7.54 -1.11
C ASN A 123 -7.38 7.31 -1.93
N LEU A 124 -7.47 7.46 -3.25
CA LEU A 124 -6.40 7.31 -4.25
C LEU A 124 -6.00 8.66 -4.88
N MET A 125 -6.27 9.77 -4.20
CA MET A 125 -5.91 11.10 -4.70
C MET A 125 -4.40 11.19 -4.98
N TRP A 126 -4.03 11.68 -6.17
CA TRP A 126 -2.64 11.76 -6.68
C TRP A 126 -1.91 10.41 -6.81
N ALA A 127 -2.58 9.27 -6.69
CA ALA A 127 -1.95 7.97 -6.89
C ALA A 127 -1.65 7.73 -8.38
N ASN A 128 -0.59 6.96 -8.64
CA ASN A 128 -0.23 6.53 -9.99
C ASN A 128 -0.66 5.08 -10.22
N LEU A 129 -1.73 4.88 -10.99
CA LEU A 129 -2.29 3.57 -11.35
C LEU A 129 -2.05 3.23 -12.83
N GLN A 130 -1.03 3.78 -13.48
CA GLN A 130 -0.75 3.47 -14.89
C GLN A 130 -0.62 1.96 -15.10
N ASN A 131 -1.23 1.45 -16.18
CA ASN A 131 -1.22 0.05 -16.58
C ASN A 131 -1.84 -0.92 -15.55
N SER A 132 -2.42 -0.46 -14.45
CA SER A 132 -3.02 -1.33 -13.44
C SER A 132 -4.30 -2.01 -13.95
N ASN A 133 -4.61 -3.17 -13.39
CA ASN A 133 -5.81 -3.92 -13.73
C ASN A 133 -6.81 -3.93 -12.56
N LEU A 134 -7.88 -3.14 -12.67
CA LEU A 134 -8.98 -3.05 -11.69
C LEU A 134 -10.22 -3.83 -12.17
N THR A 135 -10.11 -4.77 -13.08
CA THR A 135 -11.27 -5.54 -13.60
C THR A 135 -12.06 -6.15 -12.45
N ASN A 136 -13.38 -6.01 -12.48
CA ASN A 136 -14.31 -6.49 -11.46
C ASN A 136 -14.09 -5.91 -10.06
N SER A 137 -13.23 -4.92 -9.86
CA SER A 137 -13.06 -4.31 -8.54
C SER A 137 -14.29 -3.49 -8.14
N LYS A 138 -14.54 -3.39 -6.83
CA LYS A 138 -15.57 -2.50 -6.26
C LYS A 138 -14.95 -1.13 -6.03
N ILE A 139 -15.39 -0.12 -6.78
CA ILE A 139 -14.84 1.24 -6.69
C ILE A 139 -15.89 2.30 -6.25
N ALA A 140 -16.97 1.87 -5.61
CA ALA A 140 -18.00 2.81 -5.16
C ALA A 140 -17.45 3.86 -4.19
N ARG A 141 -17.67 5.14 -4.49
CA ARG A 141 -17.18 6.29 -3.72
C ARG A 141 -15.66 6.35 -3.58
N THR A 142 -14.91 5.67 -4.44
CA THR A 142 -13.45 5.79 -4.51
C THR A 142 -13.06 7.18 -4.98
N ASN A 143 -12.06 7.76 -4.36
CA ASN A 143 -11.54 9.07 -4.71
C ASN A 143 -10.29 8.93 -5.60
N PHE A 144 -10.45 9.18 -6.91
CA PHE A 144 -9.39 9.22 -7.92
C PHE A 144 -9.02 10.64 -8.35
N VAL A 145 -9.34 11.66 -7.53
CA VAL A 145 -9.01 13.06 -7.87
C VAL A 145 -7.51 13.17 -8.16
N GLU A 146 -7.17 13.72 -9.35
CA GLU A 146 -5.80 13.88 -9.83
C GLU A 146 -4.97 12.57 -9.93
N ALA A 147 -5.59 11.40 -9.81
CA ALA A 147 -4.92 10.13 -10.03
C ALA A 147 -4.59 9.90 -11.50
N ASN A 148 -3.55 9.12 -11.76
CA ASN A 148 -3.16 8.74 -13.12
C ASN A 148 -3.62 7.30 -13.43
N LEU A 149 -4.67 7.18 -14.24
CA LEU A 149 -5.26 5.91 -14.71
C LEU A 149 -4.90 5.59 -16.18
N THR A 150 -3.85 6.20 -16.72
CA THR A 150 -3.43 5.98 -18.11
C THR A 150 -3.20 4.48 -18.35
N ASN A 151 -3.82 3.94 -19.40
CA ASN A 151 -3.83 2.51 -19.79
C ASN A 151 -4.41 1.57 -18.72
N ALA A 152 -5.00 2.03 -17.63
CA ALA A 152 -5.61 1.15 -16.62
C ALA A 152 -6.88 0.48 -17.18
N LYS A 153 -7.17 -0.74 -16.71
CA LYS A 153 -8.46 -1.41 -16.91
C LYS A 153 -9.32 -1.14 -15.68
N VAL A 154 -10.47 -0.52 -15.87
CA VAL A 154 -11.35 -0.08 -14.79
C VAL A 154 -12.75 -0.66 -15.03
N PRO A 155 -13.48 -1.13 -13.99
CA PRO A 155 -14.83 -1.66 -14.19
C PRO A 155 -15.76 -0.60 -14.79
N ASP A 156 -16.63 -1.03 -15.71
CA ASP A 156 -17.68 -0.17 -16.28
C ASP A 156 -18.74 0.10 -15.22
N ILE A 157 -18.78 1.31 -14.72
CA ILE A 157 -19.66 1.76 -13.65
C ILE A 157 -20.27 3.13 -13.97
N ASP A 158 -21.33 3.49 -13.27
CA ASP A 158 -21.77 4.90 -13.26
C ASP A 158 -20.64 5.78 -12.70
N ARG A 159 -20.02 6.57 -13.58
CA ARG A 159 -18.91 7.50 -13.22
C ARG A 159 -19.30 8.52 -12.14
N LYS A 160 -20.60 8.70 -11.88
CA LYS A 160 -21.07 9.53 -10.75
C LYS A 160 -20.85 8.88 -9.39
N SER A 161 -20.59 7.57 -9.38
CA SER A 161 -20.32 6.83 -8.14
C SER A 161 -18.90 6.97 -7.62
N VAL A 162 -17.99 7.61 -8.38
CA VAL A 162 -16.57 7.84 -8.06
C VAL A 162 -16.20 9.31 -8.25
N PHE A 163 -15.07 9.73 -7.68
CA PHE A 163 -14.56 11.09 -7.84
C PHE A 163 -13.36 11.08 -8.80
N LEU A 164 -13.52 11.67 -10.01
CA LEU A 164 -12.54 11.65 -11.11
C LEU A 164 -12.03 13.04 -11.49
N LYS A 165 -12.26 14.07 -10.67
CA LYS A 165 -11.85 15.44 -11.00
C LYS A 165 -10.34 15.49 -11.27
N PHE A 166 -9.96 15.95 -12.47
CA PHE A 166 -8.57 16.06 -12.94
C PHE A 166 -7.80 14.73 -13.05
N ALA A 167 -8.46 13.56 -12.94
CA ALA A 167 -7.81 12.29 -13.19
C ALA A 167 -7.33 12.19 -14.65
N LYS A 168 -6.15 11.60 -14.87
CA LYS A 168 -5.66 11.28 -16.21
C LYS A 168 -6.25 9.96 -16.65
N LEU A 169 -6.99 9.97 -17.76
CA LEU A 169 -7.76 8.83 -18.27
C LEU A 169 -7.34 8.41 -19.69
N ASP A 170 -6.12 8.78 -20.12
CA ASP A 170 -5.64 8.46 -21.45
C ASP A 170 -5.58 6.94 -21.65
N LYS A 171 -6.25 6.45 -22.70
CA LYS A 171 -6.34 5.02 -23.02
C LYS A 171 -6.86 4.14 -21.87
N THR A 172 -7.55 4.71 -20.88
CA THR A 172 -8.22 3.94 -19.83
C THR A 172 -9.33 3.09 -20.45
N ILE A 173 -9.34 1.81 -20.12
CA ILE A 173 -10.33 0.83 -20.64
C ILE A 173 -11.40 0.66 -19.56
N TRP A 174 -12.64 1.01 -19.86
CA TRP A 174 -13.82 0.79 -19.02
C TRP A 174 -14.53 -0.47 -19.50
N SER A 175 -14.55 -1.54 -18.69
CA SER A 175 -15.09 -2.86 -19.06
C SER A 175 -15.78 -3.56 -17.90
#